data_1a476b5ea7b5399d1de7405f19611dc6
#
_entry.id   1a476b5ea7b5399d1de7405f19611dc6
#
_cell.length_a   1.000
_cell.length_b   1.000
_cell.length_c   1.000
_cell.angle_alpha   90.00
_cell.angle_beta   90.00
_cell.angle_gamma   90.00
#
_symmetry.space_group_name_H-M   'P 1'
#
loop_
_entity.id
_entity.type
_entity.pdbx_description
1 polymer ?
#
loop_
_entity_poly.entity_id
_entity_poly.type
_entity_poly.pdbx_seq_one_letter_code
_entity_poly.pdbx_strand_id
1 'polypeptide(L)'
;SGEGGDEMFAGYGRYRRAARSRLLGGRNMRAAGQLEGLGVLRRAGRGWRQGIAALEADLPGDLSQLQRAQAIDCTHWLPNDLLTKLDRCLMAHGVEGRVPFVDPVLAAFAFRLPDALKVNKRFGKTLLRSWLVETLPASKPFTKKRGFTVPVGEWIAARGRALGPLVAAQSGVARYCDPDTVNRLFQTTGKRESQAQWTLLFFALWHGHYVEGKFNDGGVFDALTA
;
A
#
# COMPACT_ATOMS: atom_id res chain seq x y z
N SER A 1 2.03 18.19 5.88
CA SER A 1 1.33 17.08 5.24
C SER A 1 0.37 16.39 6.20
N GLY A 2 -0.64 15.69 5.64
CA GLY A 2 -1.61 14.87 6.39
C GLY A 2 -1.20 13.41 6.59
N GLU A 3 0.03 13.04 6.23
CA GLU A 3 0.52 11.68 6.39
C GLU A 3 0.55 11.25 7.87
N GLY A 4 0.28 10.00 8.13
CA GLY A 4 0.08 9.46 9.48
C GLY A 4 -1.36 9.58 10.01
N GLY A 5 -2.14 10.53 9.49
CA GLY A 5 -3.51 10.73 9.98
C GLY A 5 -4.47 9.57 9.67
N ASP A 6 -4.24 8.81 8.61
CA ASP A 6 -5.00 7.59 8.30
C ASP A 6 -4.58 6.44 9.23
N GLU A 7 -3.32 6.34 9.56
CA GLU A 7 -2.76 5.33 10.45
C GLU A 7 -3.18 5.56 11.91
N MET A 8 -3.01 6.78 12.40
CA MET A 8 -3.30 7.13 13.80
C MET A 8 -4.81 7.12 14.11
N PHE A 9 -5.65 7.60 13.20
CA PHE A 9 -7.10 7.73 13.39
C PHE A 9 -7.93 6.74 12.56
N ALA A 10 -7.29 5.68 12.05
CA ALA A 10 -7.95 4.56 11.36
C ALA A 10 -8.77 4.98 10.12
N GLY A 11 -8.17 5.76 9.23
CA GLY A 11 -8.84 6.29 8.04
C GLY A 11 -9.04 5.30 6.89
N TYR A 12 -8.25 4.24 6.80
CA TYR A 12 -8.34 3.26 5.71
C TYR A 12 -9.48 2.27 5.90
N GLY A 13 -10.09 1.86 4.78
CA GLY A 13 -11.14 0.84 4.79
C GLY A 13 -10.70 -0.52 5.35
N ARG A 14 -9.38 -0.83 5.30
CA ARG A 14 -8.81 -2.04 5.89
C ARG A 14 -8.94 -2.08 7.41
N TYR A 15 -8.86 -0.94 8.10
CA TYR A 15 -9.04 -0.86 9.54
C TYR A 15 -10.46 -1.20 9.99
N ARG A 16 -11.47 -0.77 9.23
CA ARG A 16 -12.87 -1.15 9.51
C ARG A 16 -13.08 -2.66 9.39
N ARG A 17 -12.32 -3.33 8.50
CA ARG A 17 -12.36 -4.80 8.40
C ARG A 17 -11.57 -5.47 9.52
N ALA A 18 -10.42 -4.92 9.89
CA ALA A 18 -9.63 -5.40 11.01
C ALA A 18 -10.37 -5.28 12.36
N ALA A 19 -11.11 -4.19 12.56
CA ALA A 19 -11.91 -3.96 13.77
C ALA A 19 -13.13 -4.91 13.91
N ARG A 20 -13.49 -5.70 12.88
CA ARG A 20 -14.56 -6.70 12.96
C ARG A 20 -14.05 -7.96 13.65
N SER A 21 -14.94 -8.64 14.40
CA SER A 21 -14.62 -9.97 14.89
C SER A 21 -14.34 -10.94 13.73
N ARG A 22 -13.52 -11.96 13.95
CA ARG A 22 -13.22 -12.98 12.93
C ARG A 22 -14.48 -13.68 12.41
N LEU A 23 -15.48 -13.89 13.28
CA LEU A 23 -16.78 -14.46 12.91
C LEU A 23 -17.58 -13.55 11.95
N LEU A 24 -17.34 -12.24 11.98
CA LEU A 24 -17.97 -11.25 11.11
C LEU A 24 -17.09 -10.84 9.93
N GLY A 25 -16.16 -11.70 9.52
CA GLY A 25 -15.29 -11.46 8.36
C GLY A 25 -14.09 -10.55 8.63
N GLY A 26 -13.67 -10.41 9.89
CA GLY A 26 -12.41 -9.78 10.28
C GLY A 26 -11.23 -10.53 9.68
N ARG A 27 -10.24 -9.83 9.13
CA ARG A 27 -9.05 -10.42 8.52
C ARG A 27 -7.79 -9.76 9.07
N ASN A 28 -6.74 -10.57 9.22
CA ASN A 28 -5.42 -10.05 9.50
C ASN A 28 -4.95 -9.11 8.39
N MET A 29 -4.14 -8.14 8.75
CA MET A 29 -3.53 -7.23 7.79
C MET A 29 -2.61 -8.01 6.84
N ARG A 30 -2.70 -7.69 5.54
CA ARG A 30 -1.82 -8.27 4.51
C ARG A 30 -1.73 -9.79 4.59
N ALA A 31 -2.88 -10.45 4.72
CA ALA A 31 -2.95 -11.91 4.83
C ALA A 31 -2.52 -12.64 3.56
N ALA A 32 -2.63 -12.00 2.39
CA ALA A 32 -2.24 -12.55 1.09
C ALA A 32 -1.32 -11.59 0.33
N GLY A 33 -0.34 -12.14 -0.39
CA GLY A 33 0.52 -11.40 -1.31
C GLY A 33 -0.23 -10.98 -2.59
N GLN A 34 0.26 -9.93 -3.24
CA GLN A 34 -0.36 -9.42 -4.48
C GLN A 34 -0.29 -10.43 -5.63
N LEU A 35 0.78 -11.22 -5.70
CA LEU A 35 1.00 -12.24 -6.72
C LEU A 35 0.53 -13.64 -6.30
N GLU A 36 0.08 -13.80 -5.06
CA GLU A 36 -0.34 -15.10 -4.51
C GLU A 36 -1.55 -15.65 -5.26
N GLY A 37 -1.50 -16.91 -5.71
CA GLY A 37 -2.58 -17.57 -6.43
C GLY A 37 -2.80 -17.13 -7.89
N LEU A 38 -1.90 -16.31 -8.46
CA LEU A 38 -1.89 -15.97 -9.89
C LEU A 38 -0.97 -16.91 -10.72
N GLY A 39 -0.28 -17.84 -10.07
CA GLY A 39 0.62 -18.79 -10.74
C GLY A 39 1.87 -18.18 -11.37
N VAL A 40 2.11 -16.89 -11.18
CA VAL A 40 3.25 -16.20 -11.81
C VAL A 40 4.58 -16.49 -11.12
N LEU A 41 4.57 -16.79 -9.82
CA LEU A 41 5.79 -17.07 -9.06
C LEU A 41 6.25 -18.52 -9.25
N ARG A 42 7.53 -18.73 -9.60
CA ARG A 42 8.14 -20.07 -9.70
C ARG A 42 8.12 -20.82 -8.37
N ARG A 43 8.23 -20.12 -7.27
CA ARG A 43 8.13 -20.64 -5.91
C ARG A 43 7.18 -19.76 -5.12
N ALA A 44 6.00 -20.26 -4.86
CA ALA A 44 5.05 -19.62 -3.96
C ALA A 44 5.49 -19.89 -2.52
N GLY A 45 5.97 -18.86 -1.82
CA GLY A 45 6.37 -18.96 -0.43
C GLY A 45 5.77 -17.83 0.39
N ARG A 46 5.48 -18.09 1.68
CA ARG A 46 4.98 -17.07 2.61
C ARG A 46 6.10 -16.28 3.29
N GLY A 47 7.35 -16.44 2.85
CA GLY A 47 8.52 -15.78 3.43
C GLY A 47 8.45 -14.26 3.48
N TRP A 48 7.76 -13.66 2.50
CA TRP A 48 7.54 -12.21 2.46
C TRP A 48 6.77 -11.66 3.68
N ARG A 49 5.97 -12.51 4.34
CA ARG A 49 5.17 -12.12 5.50
C ARG A 49 5.88 -12.35 6.84
N GLN A 50 7.06 -12.96 6.86
CA GLN A 50 7.77 -13.31 8.10
C GLN A 50 8.04 -12.08 8.99
N GLY A 51 8.47 -10.96 8.41
CA GLY A 51 8.68 -9.71 9.15
C GLY A 51 7.38 -9.17 9.78
N ILE A 52 6.26 -9.23 9.04
CA ILE A 52 4.96 -8.81 9.58
C ILE A 52 4.48 -9.79 10.68
N ALA A 53 4.71 -11.09 10.50
CA ALA A 53 4.33 -12.09 11.50
C ALA A 53 5.15 -11.95 12.79
N ALA A 54 6.43 -11.62 12.69
CA ALA A 54 7.28 -11.32 13.84
C ALA A 54 6.75 -10.09 14.59
N LEU A 55 6.48 -8.99 13.87
CA LEU A 55 5.86 -7.80 14.48
C LEU A 55 4.51 -8.12 15.16
N GLU A 56 3.67 -8.95 14.53
CA GLU A 56 2.39 -9.36 15.13
C GLU A 56 2.58 -10.16 16.42
N ALA A 57 3.63 -11.00 16.49
CA ALA A 57 3.94 -11.82 17.66
C ALA A 57 4.47 -10.98 18.84
N ASP A 58 5.22 -9.92 18.54
CA ASP A 58 5.82 -9.03 19.54
C ASP A 58 4.82 -8.00 20.11
N LEU A 59 3.64 -7.86 19.50
CA LEU A 59 2.64 -6.90 19.99
C LEU A 59 2.01 -7.36 21.31
N PRO A 60 1.78 -6.43 22.27
CA PRO A 60 1.06 -6.71 23.52
C PRO A 60 -0.26 -7.42 23.28
N GLY A 61 -0.58 -8.39 24.17
CA GLY A 61 -1.76 -9.24 24.03
C GLY A 61 -3.10 -8.53 24.25
N ASP A 62 -3.08 -7.43 24.98
CA ASP A 62 -4.24 -6.61 25.37
C ASP A 62 -4.69 -5.62 24.29
N LEU A 63 -3.95 -5.47 23.19
CA LEU A 63 -4.33 -4.60 22.09
C LEU A 63 -5.57 -5.10 21.36
N SER A 64 -6.48 -4.17 21.03
CA SER A 64 -7.60 -4.45 20.14
C SER A 64 -7.10 -4.86 18.73
N GLN A 65 -7.94 -5.53 17.95
CA GLN A 65 -7.59 -5.89 16.57
C GLN A 65 -7.30 -4.66 15.70
N LEU A 66 -7.97 -3.54 15.97
CA LEU A 66 -7.70 -2.28 15.31
C LEU A 66 -6.32 -1.72 15.71
N GLN A 67 -6.01 -1.69 16.99
CA GLN A 67 -4.72 -1.23 17.49
C GLN A 67 -3.56 -2.08 16.94
N ARG A 68 -3.72 -3.42 16.87
CA ARG A 68 -2.74 -4.31 16.25
C ARG A 68 -2.51 -3.96 14.79
N ALA A 69 -3.58 -3.71 14.03
CA ALA A 69 -3.48 -3.32 12.63
C ALA A 69 -2.79 -1.95 12.44
N GLN A 70 -3.10 -0.99 13.31
CA GLN A 70 -2.46 0.33 13.32
C GLN A 70 -0.96 0.22 13.67
N ALA A 71 -0.59 -0.56 14.69
CA ALA A 71 0.80 -0.78 15.08
C ALA A 71 1.64 -1.34 13.92
N ILE A 72 1.11 -2.35 13.19
CA ILE A 72 1.79 -2.92 12.01
C ILE A 72 1.99 -1.86 10.93
N ASP A 73 0.99 -1.05 10.63
CA ASP A 73 1.13 -0.01 9.61
C ASP A 73 2.08 1.10 10.08
N CYS A 74 2.05 1.49 11.34
CA CYS A 74 2.94 2.52 11.89
C CYS A 74 4.41 2.09 11.92
N THR A 75 4.68 0.80 12.13
CA THR A 75 6.06 0.28 12.19
C THR A 75 6.60 -0.16 10.83
N HIS A 76 5.74 -0.48 9.88
CA HIS A 76 6.17 -1.04 8.60
C HIS A 76 5.77 -0.17 7.39
N TRP A 77 4.47 0.10 7.22
CA TRP A 77 3.96 0.79 6.03
C TRP A 77 4.26 2.28 6.03
N LEU A 78 3.95 2.94 7.14
CA LEU A 78 4.11 4.40 7.27
C LEU A 78 5.56 4.84 7.04
N PRO A 79 6.58 4.30 7.74
CA PRO A 79 7.95 4.75 7.55
C PRO A 79 8.54 4.34 6.19
N ASN A 80 8.29 3.10 5.75
CA ASN A 80 8.99 2.54 4.59
C ASN A 80 8.35 2.89 3.23
N ASP A 81 7.11 3.37 3.22
CA ASP A 81 6.42 3.78 1.99
C ASP A 81 6.01 5.24 2.04
N LEU A 82 5.10 5.60 2.95
CA LEU A 82 4.46 6.92 2.93
C LEU A 82 5.43 8.06 3.28
N LEU A 83 6.18 7.93 4.37
CA LEU A 83 7.12 8.96 4.80
C LEU A 83 8.33 9.03 3.87
N THR A 84 8.85 7.89 3.42
CA THR A 84 9.96 7.85 2.44
C THR A 84 9.54 8.51 1.12
N LYS A 85 8.33 8.22 0.62
CA LYS A 85 7.79 8.85 -0.58
C LYS A 85 7.64 10.36 -0.40
N LEU A 86 7.04 10.79 0.71
CA LEU A 86 6.84 12.20 1.02
C LEU A 86 8.18 12.94 1.05
N ASP A 87 9.14 12.41 1.80
CA ASP A 87 10.47 12.99 1.96
C ASP A 87 11.17 13.13 0.60
N ARG A 88 11.29 12.04 -0.14
CA ARG A 88 11.98 12.03 -1.44
C ARG A 88 11.34 12.96 -2.47
N CYS A 89 10.00 12.98 -2.54
CA CYS A 89 9.30 13.85 -3.48
C CYS A 89 9.46 15.34 -3.13
N LEU A 90 9.44 15.71 -1.86
CA LEU A 90 9.60 17.09 -1.42
C LEU A 90 11.06 17.53 -1.45
N MET A 91 11.98 16.67 -0.99
CA MET A 91 13.41 16.99 -0.98
C MET A 91 14.01 17.13 -2.38
N ALA A 92 13.42 16.46 -3.39
CA ALA A 92 13.78 16.70 -4.80
C ALA A 92 13.59 18.17 -5.23
N HIS A 93 12.79 18.93 -4.47
CA HIS A 93 12.54 20.36 -4.69
C HIS A 93 13.05 21.24 -3.53
N GLY A 94 13.89 20.71 -2.64
CA GLY A 94 14.43 21.43 -1.48
C GLY A 94 13.36 21.78 -0.42
N VAL A 95 12.24 21.05 -0.38
CA VAL A 95 11.15 21.31 0.57
C VAL A 95 11.14 20.24 1.65
N GLU A 96 11.21 20.64 2.91
CA GLU A 96 11.07 19.72 4.04
C GLU A 96 9.59 19.46 4.37
N GLY A 97 9.19 18.19 4.41
CA GLY A 97 7.84 17.76 4.74
C GLY A 97 7.62 17.61 6.24
N ARG A 98 6.72 18.40 6.82
CA ARG A 98 6.29 18.25 8.23
C ARG A 98 5.03 17.41 8.31
N VAL A 99 4.99 16.49 9.30
CA VAL A 99 3.95 15.48 9.47
C VAL A 99 3.37 15.51 10.90
N PRO A 100 2.51 16.48 11.24
CA PRO A 100 2.02 16.68 12.60
C PRO A 100 1.33 15.46 13.20
N PHE A 101 0.69 14.60 12.39
CA PHE A 101 0.03 13.39 12.89
C PHE A 101 0.99 12.29 13.38
N VAL A 102 2.29 12.41 13.07
CA VAL A 102 3.32 11.46 13.51
C VAL A 102 4.11 12.00 14.70
N ASP A 103 3.74 13.18 15.20
CA ASP A 103 4.28 13.69 16.47
C ASP A 103 4.06 12.66 17.58
N PRO A 104 5.10 12.30 18.37
CA PRO A 104 5.00 11.24 19.38
C PRO A 104 3.90 11.45 20.42
N VAL A 105 3.64 12.70 20.82
CA VAL A 105 2.61 13.03 21.80
C VAL A 105 1.22 12.79 21.21
N LEU A 106 0.99 13.30 19.99
CA LEU A 106 -0.27 13.11 19.29
C LEU A 106 -0.48 11.64 18.91
N ALA A 107 0.56 10.95 18.46
CA ALA A 107 0.50 9.53 18.12
C ALA A 107 0.14 8.67 19.34
N ALA A 108 0.77 8.91 20.50
CA ALA A 108 0.46 8.21 21.75
C ALA A 108 -0.98 8.47 22.21
N PHE A 109 -1.45 9.70 22.11
CA PHE A 109 -2.86 10.04 22.36
C PHE A 109 -3.80 9.29 21.44
N ALA A 110 -3.58 9.40 20.14
CA ALA A 110 -4.42 8.76 19.12
C ALA A 110 -4.46 7.23 19.25
N PHE A 111 -3.31 6.61 19.56
CA PHE A 111 -3.23 5.15 19.74
C PHE A 111 -4.06 4.66 20.94
N ARG A 112 -4.11 5.43 22.03
CA ARG A 112 -4.87 5.10 23.25
C ARG A 112 -6.38 5.33 23.12
N LEU A 113 -6.84 6.06 22.10
CA LEU A 113 -8.27 6.30 21.92
C LEU A 113 -9.04 4.98 21.77
N PRO A 114 -10.23 4.86 22.36
CA PRO A 114 -11.14 3.75 22.10
C PRO A 114 -11.43 3.59 20.59
N ASP A 115 -11.54 2.36 20.13
CA ASP A 115 -11.81 2.05 18.72
C ASP A 115 -13.04 2.77 18.17
N ALA A 116 -14.10 2.93 19.01
CA ALA A 116 -15.33 3.61 18.62
C ALA A 116 -15.14 5.09 18.24
N LEU A 117 -14.12 5.75 18.79
CA LEU A 117 -13.76 7.13 18.41
C LEU A 117 -12.93 7.20 17.14
N LYS A 118 -12.36 6.09 16.69
CA LYS A 118 -11.56 6.01 15.47
C LYS A 118 -12.37 5.52 14.27
N VAL A 119 -13.19 4.46 14.48
CA VAL A 119 -13.95 3.84 13.39
C VAL A 119 -15.39 3.54 13.82
N ASN A 120 -16.30 3.62 12.87
CA ASN A 120 -17.64 3.06 12.98
C ASN A 120 -17.97 2.20 11.75
N LYS A 121 -19.20 1.70 11.64
CA LYS A 121 -19.63 0.85 10.52
C LYS A 121 -19.41 1.51 9.15
N ARG A 122 -19.46 2.84 9.07
CA ARG A 122 -19.46 3.60 7.83
C ARG A 122 -18.18 4.39 7.57
N PHE A 123 -17.58 4.95 8.62
CA PHE A 123 -16.46 5.88 8.51
C PHE A 123 -15.27 5.48 9.38
N GLY A 124 -14.06 5.80 8.93
CA GLY A 124 -12.87 5.96 9.75
C GLY A 124 -12.64 7.43 10.11
N LYS A 125 -11.67 7.72 10.96
CA LYS A 125 -11.35 9.07 11.44
C LYS A 125 -12.54 9.75 12.12
N THR A 126 -13.38 8.99 12.84
CA THR A 126 -14.66 9.51 13.34
C THR A 126 -14.48 10.73 14.24
N LEU A 127 -13.51 10.71 15.16
CA LEU A 127 -13.19 11.85 16.04
C LEU A 127 -12.79 13.09 15.23
N LEU A 128 -11.86 12.95 14.27
CA LEU A 128 -11.42 14.08 13.44
C LEU A 128 -12.56 14.63 12.57
N ARG A 129 -13.41 13.73 12.06
CA ARG A 129 -14.58 14.15 11.27
C ARG A 129 -15.59 14.92 12.10
N SER A 130 -15.86 14.45 13.32
CA SER A 130 -16.78 15.17 14.23
C SER A 130 -16.23 16.55 14.59
N TRP A 131 -14.94 16.63 14.89
CA TRP A 131 -14.28 17.92 15.15
C TRP A 131 -14.35 18.87 13.94
N LEU A 132 -14.14 18.35 12.72
CA LEU A 132 -14.24 19.16 11.50
C LEU A 132 -15.65 19.64 11.18
N VAL A 133 -16.70 18.95 11.63
CA VAL A 133 -18.09 19.47 11.51
C VAL A 133 -18.24 20.81 12.20
N GLU A 134 -17.58 20.96 13.34
CA GLU A 134 -17.67 22.17 14.17
C GLU A 134 -16.71 23.25 13.69
N THR A 135 -15.46 22.86 13.38
CA THR A 135 -14.39 23.81 13.08
C THR A 135 -14.30 24.19 11.61
N LEU A 136 -14.67 23.31 10.69
CA LEU A 136 -14.60 23.54 9.24
C LEU A 136 -15.76 22.80 8.51
N PRO A 137 -17.01 23.18 8.73
CA PRO A 137 -18.18 22.51 8.15
C PRO A 137 -18.19 22.51 6.62
N ALA A 138 -17.59 23.52 5.98
CA ALA A 138 -17.45 23.59 4.53
C ALA A 138 -16.65 22.41 3.92
N SER A 139 -15.80 21.73 4.71
CA SER A 139 -15.06 20.55 4.26
C SER A 139 -15.95 19.31 4.05
N LYS A 140 -17.20 19.33 4.51
CA LYS A 140 -18.16 18.22 4.42
C LYS A 140 -17.53 16.89 4.89
N PRO A 141 -17.05 16.81 6.12
CA PRO A 141 -16.13 15.74 6.56
C PRO A 141 -16.75 14.34 6.51
N PHE A 142 -18.07 14.18 6.53
CA PHE A 142 -18.76 12.90 6.42
C PHE A 142 -19.13 12.50 4.98
N THR A 143 -18.53 13.13 3.98
CA THR A 143 -18.65 12.65 2.59
C THR A 143 -17.82 11.39 2.36
N LYS A 144 -18.16 10.63 1.32
CA LYS A 144 -17.39 9.45 0.91
C LYS A 144 -15.98 9.86 0.53
N LYS A 145 -14.97 9.26 1.18
CA LYS A 145 -13.56 9.48 0.84
C LYS A 145 -13.34 9.14 -0.63
N ARG A 146 -12.81 10.09 -1.37
CA ARG A 146 -12.26 9.86 -2.71
C ARG A 146 -10.78 9.55 -2.53
N GLY A 147 -10.37 8.31 -2.80
CA GLY A 147 -8.96 7.93 -2.84
C GLY A 147 -8.28 8.55 -4.07
N PHE A 148 -7.00 8.73 -3.97
CA PHE A 148 -6.17 9.04 -5.13
C PHE A 148 -6.19 7.80 -6.04
N THR A 149 -6.78 7.91 -7.21
CA THR A 149 -6.84 6.82 -8.19
C THR A 149 -6.18 7.29 -9.47
N VAL A 150 -5.02 6.70 -9.76
CA VAL A 150 -4.37 6.85 -11.07
C VAL A 150 -4.83 5.65 -11.90
N PRO A 151 -5.26 5.83 -13.17
CA PRO A 151 -5.77 4.75 -14.01
C PRO A 151 -4.64 3.88 -14.60
N VAL A 152 -3.66 3.50 -13.75
CA VAL A 152 -2.49 2.71 -14.18
C VAL A 152 -2.89 1.38 -14.79
N GLY A 153 -3.93 0.74 -14.24
CA GLY A 153 -4.44 -0.52 -14.79
C GLY A 153 -4.96 -0.39 -16.22
N GLU A 154 -5.62 0.73 -16.54
CA GLU A 154 -6.10 1.02 -17.89
C GLU A 154 -4.94 1.29 -18.85
N TRP A 155 -3.95 2.05 -18.40
CA TRP A 155 -2.74 2.33 -19.20
C TRP A 155 -1.94 1.07 -19.52
N ILE A 156 -1.79 0.17 -18.54
CA ILE A 156 -1.11 -1.12 -18.73
C ILE A 156 -1.94 -2.01 -19.66
N ALA A 157 -3.26 -2.11 -19.45
CA ALA A 157 -4.15 -2.94 -20.26
C ALA A 157 -4.13 -2.52 -21.74
N ALA A 158 -4.08 -1.21 -22.02
CA ALA A 158 -3.97 -0.68 -23.38
C ALA A 158 -2.70 -1.13 -24.13
N ARG A 159 -1.65 -1.50 -23.40
CA ARG A 159 -0.34 -1.89 -23.96
C ARG A 159 0.11 -3.28 -23.49
N GLY A 160 -0.75 -4.08 -22.87
CA GLY A 160 -0.40 -5.33 -22.21
C GLY A 160 0.28 -6.35 -23.11
N ARG A 161 -0.18 -6.49 -24.36
CA ARG A 161 0.45 -7.40 -25.34
C ARG A 161 1.90 -7.05 -25.65
N ALA A 162 2.24 -5.76 -25.66
CA ALA A 162 3.62 -5.30 -25.90
C ALA A 162 4.45 -5.34 -24.60
N LEU A 163 3.86 -4.99 -23.47
CA LEU A 163 4.56 -4.95 -22.18
C LEU A 163 4.87 -6.35 -21.62
N GLY A 164 3.95 -7.31 -21.78
CA GLY A 164 4.10 -8.64 -21.20
C GLY A 164 5.42 -9.32 -21.51
N PRO A 165 5.79 -9.51 -22.79
CA PRO A 165 7.06 -10.11 -23.18
C PRO A 165 8.28 -9.34 -22.65
N LEU A 166 8.25 -8.00 -22.68
CA LEU A 166 9.36 -7.16 -22.21
C LEU A 166 9.57 -7.28 -20.71
N VAL A 167 8.48 -7.26 -19.94
CA VAL A 167 8.54 -7.43 -18.47
C VAL A 167 8.99 -8.85 -18.11
N ALA A 168 8.48 -9.87 -18.82
CA ALA A 168 8.84 -11.26 -18.59
C ALA A 168 10.32 -11.54 -18.86
N ALA A 169 10.92 -10.83 -19.83
CA ALA A 169 12.33 -10.97 -20.20
C ALA A 169 13.30 -10.29 -19.22
N GLN A 170 12.82 -9.37 -18.34
CA GLN A 170 13.71 -8.71 -17.37
C GLN A 170 14.30 -9.72 -16.40
N SER A 171 15.60 -9.67 -16.18
CA SER A 171 16.37 -10.63 -15.38
C SER A 171 15.80 -10.82 -13.96
N GLY A 172 15.44 -9.70 -13.29
CA GLY A 172 14.82 -9.72 -11.98
C GLY A 172 13.48 -10.44 -11.97
N VAL A 173 12.65 -10.23 -12.99
CA VAL A 173 11.34 -10.91 -13.13
C VAL A 173 11.54 -12.37 -13.49
N ALA A 174 12.35 -12.69 -14.49
CA ALA A 174 12.61 -14.05 -14.97
C ALA A 174 13.22 -14.96 -13.88
N ARG A 175 13.96 -14.38 -12.93
CA ARG A 175 14.54 -15.10 -11.79
C ARG A 175 13.46 -15.67 -10.85
N TYR A 176 12.37 -14.93 -10.62
CA TYR A 176 11.36 -15.29 -9.63
C TYR A 176 10.04 -15.73 -10.25
N CYS A 177 9.77 -15.36 -11.48
CA CYS A 177 8.50 -15.58 -12.14
C CYS A 177 8.64 -16.51 -13.37
N ASP A 178 7.53 -17.17 -13.72
CA ASP A 178 7.41 -17.92 -14.97
C ASP A 178 7.08 -16.97 -16.11
N PRO A 179 7.92 -16.88 -17.17
CA PRO A 179 7.76 -15.90 -18.24
C PRO A 179 6.44 -16.01 -19.00
N ASP A 180 5.99 -17.25 -19.27
CA ASP A 180 4.76 -17.47 -20.04
C ASP A 180 3.54 -17.03 -19.23
N THR A 181 3.56 -17.28 -17.93
CA THR A 181 2.49 -16.84 -17.01
C THR A 181 2.49 -15.33 -16.82
N VAL A 182 3.66 -14.69 -16.74
CA VAL A 182 3.77 -13.22 -16.74
C VAL A 182 3.19 -12.65 -18.02
N ASN A 183 3.58 -13.18 -19.18
CA ASN A 183 3.07 -12.70 -20.47
C ASN A 183 1.53 -12.84 -20.57
N ARG A 184 0.98 -13.98 -20.12
CA ARG A 184 -0.49 -14.18 -20.06
C ARG A 184 -1.15 -13.20 -19.11
N LEU A 185 -0.55 -12.94 -17.94
CA LEU A 185 -1.09 -11.97 -16.96
C LEU A 185 -1.28 -10.58 -17.58
N PHE A 186 -0.33 -10.12 -18.40
CA PHE A 186 -0.42 -8.81 -19.05
C PHE A 186 -1.50 -8.73 -20.14
N GLN A 187 -2.09 -9.84 -20.51
CA GLN A 187 -3.23 -9.91 -21.46
C GLN A 187 -4.58 -10.05 -20.75
N THR A 188 -4.60 -10.14 -19.43
CA THR A 188 -5.82 -10.21 -18.63
C THR A 188 -6.26 -8.84 -18.15
N THR A 189 -7.54 -8.73 -17.79
CA THR A 189 -8.13 -7.55 -17.19
C THR A 189 -8.77 -7.91 -15.85
N GLY A 190 -8.77 -6.97 -14.92
CA GLY A 190 -9.32 -7.15 -13.59
C GLY A 190 -8.54 -6.35 -12.56
N LYS A 191 -9.18 -6.01 -11.45
CA LYS A 191 -8.55 -5.17 -10.42
C LYS A 191 -7.32 -5.82 -9.79
N ARG A 192 -7.37 -7.13 -9.57
CA ARG A 192 -6.29 -7.89 -8.96
C ARG A 192 -5.14 -8.08 -9.96
N GLU A 193 -5.48 -8.43 -11.18
CA GLU A 193 -4.56 -8.60 -12.29
C GLU A 193 -3.83 -7.30 -12.60
N SER A 194 -4.54 -6.19 -12.70
CA SER A 194 -3.95 -4.86 -12.92
C SER A 194 -2.97 -4.46 -11.82
N GLN A 195 -3.27 -4.81 -10.57
CA GLN A 195 -2.36 -4.54 -9.47
C GLN A 195 -1.10 -5.42 -9.51
N ALA A 196 -1.24 -6.68 -9.91
CA ALA A 196 -0.12 -7.59 -10.13
C ALA A 196 0.75 -7.16 -11.31
N GLN A 197 0.14 -6.76 -12.43
CA GLN A 197 0.82 -6.21 -13.60
C GLN A 197 1.64 -4.98 -13.23
N TRP A 198 1.04 -4.03 -12.49
CA TRP A 198 1.75 -2.86 -11.98
C TRP A 198 2.94 -3.24 -11.09
N THR A 199 2.74 -4.18 -10.17
CA THR A 199 3.81 -4.64 -9.28
C THR A 199 4.99 -5.23 -10.06
N LEU A 200 4.73 -6.06 -11.07
CA LEU A 200 5.78 -6.66 -11.88
C LEU A 200 6.47 -5.63 -12.79
N LEU A 201 5.71 -4.74 -13.41
CA LEU A 201 6.27 -3.66 -14.22
C LEU A 201 7.17 -2.74 -13.40
N PHE A 202 6.69 -2.30 -12.24
CA PHE A 202 7.47 -1.47 -11.32
C PHE A 202 8.75 -2.19 -10.87
N PHE A 203 8.63 -3.46 -10.48
CA PHE A 203 9.78 -4.26 -10.07
C PHE A 203 10.80 -4.43 -11.21
N ALA A 204 10.35 -4.66 -12.42
CA ALA A 204 11.21 -4.78 -13.60
C ALA A 204 12.03 -3.50 -13.83
N LEU A 205 11.37 -2.35 -13.84
CA LEU A 205 12.01 -1.04 -14.01
C LEU A 205 12.96 -0.71 -12.85
N TRP A 206 12.51 -0.93 -11.61
CA TRP A 206 13.32 -0.71 -10.43
C TRP A 206 14.58 -1.58 -10.42
N HIS A 207 14.44 -2.87 -10.74
CA HIS A 207 15.56 -3.81 -10.76
C HIS A 207 16.56 -3.42 -11.85
N GLY A 208 16.10 -3.12 -13.05
CA GLY A 208 16.95 -2.66 -14.15
C GLY A 208 17.74 -1.42 -13.74
N HIS A 209 17.09 -0.44 -13.17
CA HIS A 209 17.72 0.82 -12.77
C HIS A 209 18.69 0.67 -11.59
N TYR A 210 18.24 0.13 -10.46
CA TYR A 210 19.00 0.15 -9.21
C TYR A 210 19.91 -1.06 -8.99
N VAL A 211 19.61 -2.19 -9.61
CA VAL A 211 20.39 -3.42 -9.42
C VAL A 211 21.32 -3.66 -10.61
N GLU A 212 20.86 -3.41 -11.83
CA GLU A 212 21.64 -3.63 -13.04
C GLU A 212 22.33 -2.37 -13.56
N GLY A 213 22.04 -1.20 -13.00
CA GLY A 213 22.64 0.07 -13.41
C GLY A 213 22.22 0.54 -14.80
N LYS A 214 21.06 0.09 -15.28
CA LYS A 214 20.50 0.50 -16.57
C LYS A 214 19.83 1.86 -16.41
N PHE A 215 20.46 2.88 -16.92
CA PHE A 215 19.92 4.24 -16.89
C PHE A 215 19.35 4.57 -18.28
N ASN A 216 18.10 5.02 -18.29
CA ASN A 216 17.43 5.41 -19.52
C ASN A 216 16.48 6.58 -19.20
N ASP A 217 16.64 7.71 -19.90
CA ASP A 217 15.81 8.91 -19.78
C ASP A 217 14.54 8.86 -20.65
N GLY A 218 14.36 7.77 -21.40
CA GLY A 218 13.21 7.54 -22.26
C GLY A 218 11.96 7.04 -21.52
N GLY A 219 11.01 6.56 -22.29
CA GLY A 219 9.77 5.99 -21.77
C GLY A 219 9.94 4.58 -21.20
N VAL A 220 8.82 4.03 -20.68
CA VAL A 220 8.79 2.68 -20.11
C VAL A 220 9.30 1.61 -21.08
N PHE A 221 8.97 1.72 -22.37
CA PHE A 221 9.42 0.76 -23.38
C PHE A 221 10.93 0.85 -23.62
N ASP A 222 11.48 2.05 -23.65
CA ASP A 222 12.92 2.26 -23.83
C ASP A 222 13.69 1.69 -22.64
N ALA A 223 13.18 1.90 -21.43
CA ALA A 223 13.77 1.37 -20.20
C ALA A 223 13.70 -0.18 -20.10
N LEU A 224 12.69 -0.81 -20.69
CA LEU A 224 12.57 -2.27 -20.71
C LEU A 224 13.38 -2.94 -21.85
N THR A 225 13.82 -2.17 -22.85
CA THR A 225 14.61 -2.67 -24.00
C THR A 225 16.09 -2.34 -23.89
N ALA A 226 16.48 -1.46 -22.96
CA ALA A 226 17.88 -1.16 -22.62
C ALA A 226 18.50 -2.33 -21.83
#